data_2e614054860b664c87ca2afa40b9a29e
#
_entry.id   2e614054860b664c87ca2afa40b9a29e
#
_cell.length_a   1.000
_cell.length_b   1.000
_cell.length_c   1.000
_cell.angle_alpha   90.00
_cell.angle_beta   90.00
_cell.angle_gamma   90.00
#
_symmetry.space_group_name_H-M   'P 1'
#
loop_
_entity.id
_entity.type
_entity.pdbx_description
1 polymer ?
#
loop_
_entity_poly.entity_id
_entity_poly.type
_entity_poly.pdbx_seq_one_letter_code
_entity_poly.pdbx_strand_id
1 'polypeptide(L)'
;VAYILPLRASEVVGSGPLWLTIVAFAAFLHAVIAPLSILLLVRDRLLVEHRWSAATDSLTGLANRFTFLDMLQTLSTKVRGEGAFLYVDVDHVKRINDQYGHSGGDEVLKTCAELILRELPEHALLGRLAGAEFAAYVPFCKVEEAEKLGHVIHDSVEQQMFFLGGELVPVTVSVGVAHGAMQVTADELLKRADAALHFAKVNGRNSVVVWDGGQRPSYA
;
A
#
# COMPACT_ATOMS: atom_id res chain seq x y z
N VAL A 1 15.23 50.32 70.54
CA VAL A 1 15.89 49.99 69.31
C VAL A 1 15.54 48.53 69.04
N ALA A 2 14.57 48.26 68.13
CA ALA A 2 14.19 46.90 67.74
C ALA A 2 15.10 46.44 66.61
N TYR A 3 15.86 45.39 66.84
CA TYR A 3 16.63 44.71 65.80
C TYR A 3 15.69 43.89 64.91
N ILE A 4 15.47 44.33 63.66
CA ILE A 4 14.84 43.49 62.66
C ILE A 4 15.95 42.59 62.07
N LEU A 5 15.94 41.32 62.44
CA LEU A 5 16.77 40.31 61.79
C LEU A 5 16.30 40.05 60.41
N PRO A 6 17.16 40.11 59.39
CA PRO A 6 16.75 39.74 58.01
C PRO A 6 16.48 38.26 57.96
N LEU A 7 15.24 37.89 57.63
CA LEU A 7 14.89 36.50 57.30
C LEU A 7 15.81 36.00 56.16
N ARG A 8 16.58 34.98 56.44
CA ARG A 8 17.41 34.33 55.41
C ARG A 8 16.50 33.72 54.38
N ALA A 9 16.70 34.09 53.13
CA ALA A 9 15.98 33.55 51.96
C ALA A 9 15.98 32.01 51.88
N SER A 10 16.89 31.34 52.58
CA SER A 10 17.00 29.88 52.66
C SER A 10 15.90 29.21 53.50
N GLU A 11 15.17 29.96 54.34
CA GLU A 11 14.11 29.37 55.19
C GLU A 11 12.73 29.44 54.56
N VAL A 12 12.55 30.17 53.45
CA VAL A 12 11.26 30.32 52.79
C VAL A 12 10.99 29.19 51.77
N VAL A 13 12.01 28.48 51.36
CA VAL A 13 11.90 27.48 50.27
C VAL A 13 11.53 26.06 50.78
N GLY A 14 11.49 25.82 52.09
CA GLY A 14 11.37 24.47 52.64
C GLY A 14 10.12 24.11 53.45
N SER A 15 9.15 25.03 53.66
CA SER A 15 8.03 24.83 54.60
C SER A 15 6.63 24.73 54.01
N GLY A 16 6.50 24.51 52.71
CA GLY A 16 5.21 24.20 52.14
C GLY A 16 4.79 22.74 52.46
N PRO A 17 3.50 22.48 52.74
CA PRO A 17 3.07 21.12 52.98
C PRO A 17 3.37 20.22 51.78
N LEU A 18 3.91 19.02 52.03
CA LEU A 18 4.41 18.07 51.04
C LEU A 18 3.40 17.81 49.88
N TRP A 19 2.10 17.82 50.21
CA TRP A 19 1.03 17.65 49.22
C TRP A 19 1.00 18.77 48.19
N LEU A 20 1.37 20.01 48.52
CA LEU A 20 1.38 21.15 47.62
C LEU A 20 2.50 20.99 46.55
N THR A 21 3.67 20.50 46.97
CA THR A 21 4.77 20.20 46.04
C THR A 21 4.43 19.05 45.10
N ILE A 22 3.74 18.02 45.60
CA ILE A 22 3.26 16.91 44.77
C ILE A 22 2.23 17.37 43.75
N VAL A 23 1.25 18.19 44.18
CA VAL A 23 0.22 18.74 43.28
C VAL A 23 0.85 19.64 42.19
N ALA A 24 1.77 20.53 42.61
CA ALA A 24 2.46 21.41 41.67
C ALA A 24 3.30 20.62 40.66
N PHE A 25 3.98 19.57 41.07
CA PHE A 25 4.74 18.69 40.18
C PHE A 25 3.84 17.90 39.23
N ALA A 26 2.73 17.37 39.74
CA ALA A 26 1.75 16.67 38.91
C ALA A 26 1.09 17.60 37.87
N ALA A 27 0.76 18.84 38.28
CA ALA A 27 0.23 19.85 37.37
C ALA A 27 1.24 20.25 36.28
N PHE A 28 2.51 20.42 36.66
CA PHE A 28 3.60 20.70 35.72
C PHE A 28 3.77 19.54 34.73
N LEU A 29 3.81 18.31 35.22
CA LEU A 29 3.93 17.11 34.40
C LEU A 29 2.76 17.00 33.39
N HIS A 30 1.53 17.24 33.88
CA HIS A 30 0.35 17.24 33.03
C HIS A 30 0.38 18.36 31.96
N ALA A 31 0.82 19.56 32.35
CA ALA A 31 0.97 20.69 31.42
C ALA A 31 2.00 20.45 30.32
N VAL A 32 2.96 19.56 30.52
CA VAL A 32 3.96 19.18 29.50
C VAL A 32 3.48 17.98 28.67
N ILE A 33 2.96 16.95 29.33
CA ILE A 33 2.59 15.69 28.65
C ILE A 33 1.34 15.85 27.78
N ALA A 34 0.32 16.59 28.27
CA ALA A 34 -0.93 16.71 27.52
C ALA A 34 -0.76 17.43 26.16
N PRO A 35 -0.09 18.61 26.08
CA PRO A 35 0.13 19.24 24.78
C PRO A 35 1.05 18.41 23.86
N LEU A 36 2.07 17.73 24.40
CA LEU A 36 2.94 16.86 23.62
C LEU A 36 2.18 15.68 23.02
N SER A 37 1.30 15.06 23.80
CA SER A 37 0.43 13.98 23.33
C SER A 37 -0.53 14.45 22.25
N ILE A 38 -1.14 15.63 22.41
CA ILE A 38 -2.00 16.25 21.41
C ILE A 38 -1.21 16.54 20.13
N LEU A 39 0.01 17.10 20.26
CA LEU A 39 0.86 17.41 19.12
C LEU A 39 1.22 16.15 18.30
N LEU A 40 1.55 15.05 19.00
CA LEU A 40 1.83 13.76 18.36
C LEU A 40 0.60 13.20 17.62
N LEU A 41 -0.57 13.25 18.25
CA LEU A 41 -1.82 12.81 17.65
C LEU A 41 -2.22 13.66 16.44
N VAL A 42 -2.03 14.99 16.52
CA VAL A 42 -2.30 15.91 15.39
C VAL A 42 -1.31 15.67 14.26
N ARG A 43 -0.02 15.48 14.57
CA ARG A 43 1.01 15.13 13.57
C ARG A 43 0.65 13.84 12.83
N ASP A 44 0.25 12.80 13.54
CA ASP A 44 -0.11 11.52 12.92
C ASP A 44 -1.35 11.67 12.03
N ARG A 45 -2.35 12.46 12.45
CA ARG A 45 -3.53 12.78 11.62
C ARG A 45 -3.16 13.57 10.36
N LEU A 46 -2.32 14.59 10.48
CA LEU A 46 -1.89 15.40 9.31
C LEU A 46 -1.07 14.55 8.32
N LEU A 47 -0.24 13.62 8.79
CA LEU A 47 0.50 12.69 7.92
C LEU A 47 -0.44 11.71 7.21
N VAL A 48 -1.51 11.29 7.85
CA VAL A 48 -2.56 10.48 7.24
C VAL A 48 -3.33 11.31 6.21
N GLU A 49 -3.80 12.52 6.54
CA GLU A 49 -4.55 13.41 5.63
C GLU A 49 -3.73 13.78 4.37
N HIS A 50 -2.43 14.05 4.49
CA HIS A 50 -1.57 14.27 3.32
C HIS A 50 -1.42 13.04 2.42
N ARG A 51 -1.50 11.82 2.97
CA ARG A 51 -1.56 10.60 2.17
C ARG A 51 -2.92 10.41 1.47
N TRP A 52 -3.99 10.97 2.02
CA TRP A 52 -5.34 10.92 1.46
C TRP A 52 -5.58 11.99 0.38
N SER A 53 -4.79 13.06 0.38
CA SER A 53 -4.97 14.20 -0.55
C SER A 53 -4.64 13.85 -2.01
N ALA A 54 -3.87 12.79 -2.28
CA ALA A 54 -3.65 12.29 -3.63
C ALA A 54 -4.46 11.01 -3.83
N ALA A 55 -5.52 11.04 -4.61
CA ALA A 55 -6.32 9.85 -4.94
C ALA A 55 -5.57 8.90 -5.88
N THR A 56 -4.55 9.39 -6.57
CA THR A 56 -3.79 8.67 -7.59
C THR A 56 -2.32 8.52 -7.23
N ASP A 57 -1.69 7.49 -7.76
CA ASP A 57 -0.25 7.33 -7.76
C ASP A 57 0.38 8.36 -8.71
N SER A 58 1.33 9.16 -8.22
CA SER A 58 1.92 10.27 -8.96
C SER A 58 2.76 9.84 -10.16
N LEU A 59 3.24 8.60 -10.20
CA LEU A 59 4.05 8.08 -11.30
C LEU A 59 3.18 7.57 -12.45
N THR A 60 2.15 6.78 -12.13
CA THR A 60 1.36 6.04 -13.12
C THR A 60 -0.02 6.65 -13.38
N GLY A 61 -0.48 7.58 -12.53
CA GLY A 61 -1.83 8.17 -12.61
C GLY A 61 -2.96 7.21 -12.18
N LEU A 62 -2.66 5.95 -11.90
CA LEU A 62 -3.63 4.96 -11.43
C LEU A 62 -4.10 5.28 -10.01
N ALA A 63 -5.19 4.65 -9.56
CA ALA A 63 -5.58 4.71 -8.17
C ALA A 63 -4.41 4.25 -7.28
N ASN A 64 -4.09 5.02 -6.23
CA ASN A 64 -3.12 4.56 -5.25
C ASN A 64 -3.74 3.47 -4.37
N ARG A 65 -2.91 2.81 -3.54
CA ARG A 65 -3.34 1.72 -2.66
C ARG A 65 -4.60 2.06 -1.86
N PHE A 66 -4.65 3.26 -1.30
CA PHE A 66 -5.75 3.68 -0.45
C PHE A 66 -7.05 3.79 -1.28
N THR A 67 -7.01 4.56 -2.37
CA THR A 67 -8.16 4.77 -3.26
C THR A 67 -8.64 3.45 -3.85
N PHE A 68 -7.72 2.57 -4.28
CA PHE A 68 -8.06 1.26 -4.80
C PHE A 68 -8.83 0.41 -3.77
N LEU A 69 -8.36 0.34 -2.51
CA LEU A 69 -9.02 -0.42 -1.45
C LEU A 69 -10.39 0.18 -1.05
N ASP A 70 -10.52 1.50 -1.04
CA ASP A 70 -11.78 2.19 -0.77
C ASP A 70 -12.82 1.92 -1.88
N MET A 71 -12.40 2.01 -3.15
CA MET A 71 -13.24 1.66 -4.29
C MET A 71 -13.67 0.20 -4.24
N LEU A 72 -12.76 -0.72 -3.94
CA LEU A 72 -13.02 -2.15 -3.81
C LEU A 72 -14.02 -2.43 -2.68
N GLN A 73 -13.84 -1.79 -1.51
CA GLN A 73 -14.78 -1.90 -0.40
C GLN A 73 -16.17 -1.36 -0.76
N THR A 74 -16.22 -0.22 -1.42
CA THR A 74 -17.49 0.38 -1.89
C THR A 74 -18.19 -0.55 -2.86
N LEU A 75 -17.45 -1.17 -3.79
CA LEU A 75 -17.99 -2.10 -4.76
C LEU A 75 -18.52 -3.37 -4.06
N SER A 76 -17.80 -3.90 -3.08
CA SER A 76 -18.20 -5.10 -2.33
C SER A 76 -19.51 -4.95 -1.56
N THR A 77 -19.87 -3.71 -1.19
CA THR A 77 -21.15 -3.43 -0.53
C THR A 77 -22.33 -3.31 -1.50
N LYS A 78 -22.06 -2.94 -2.75
CA LYS A 78 -23.09 -2.63 -3.77
C LYS A 78 -23.34 -3.77 -4.74
N VAL A 79 -22.32 -4.56 -5.03
CA VAL A 79 -22.34 -5.61 -6.05
C VAL A 79 -22.37 -6.97 -5.36
N ARG A 80 -23.34 -7.81 -5.75
CA ARG A 80 -23.39 -9.21 -5.35
C ARG A 80 -23.03 -10.06 -6.57
N GLY A 81 -22.16 -11.02 -6.42
CA GLY A 81 -21.74 -11.89 -7.50
C GLY A 81 -20.33 -12.41 -7.29
N GLU A 82 -19.81 -13.01 -8.32
CA GLU A 82 -18.42 -13.46 -8.38
C GLU A 82 -17.55 -12.40 -9.06
N GLY A 83 -16.27 -12.42 -8.78
CA GLY A 83 -15.31 -11.56 -9.42
C GLY A 83 -13.90 -12.11 -9.27
N ALA A 84 -12.98 -11.51 -10.00
CA ALA A 84 -11.59 -11.90 -10.00
C ALA A 84 -10.71 -10.77 -9.48
N PHE A 85 -9.70 -11.16 -8.73
CA PHE A 85 -8.63 -10.30 -8.28
C PHE A 85 -7.33 -10.74 -8.96
N LEU A 86 -6.65 -9.80 -9.61
CA LEU A 86 -5.35 -10.02 -10.23
C LEU A 86 -4.32 -9.16 -9.49
N TYR A 87 -3.25 -9.79 -9.03
CA TYR A 87 -2.13 -9.10 -8.40
C TYR A 87 -0.90 -9.26 -9.28
N VAL A 88 -0.38 -8.17 -9.77
CA VAL A 88 0.70 -8.13 -10.78
C VAL A 88 1.92 -7.46 -10.19
N ASP A 89 3.08 -8.05 -10.36
CA ASP A 89 4.35 -7.46 -9.93
C ASP A 89 5.36 -7.49 -11.08
N VAL A 90 5.95 -6.35 -11.37
CA VAL A 90 6.98 -6.24 -12.41
C VAL A 90 8.28 -6.83 -11.88
N ASP A 91 8.76 -7.87 -12.57
CA ASP A 91 9.92 -8.62 -12.14
C ASP A 91 11.21 -7.79 -12.23
N HIS A 92 12.07 -7.95 -11.24
CA HIS A 92 13.43 -7.40 -11.23
C HIS A 92 13.56 -5.87 -11.42
N VAL A 93 12.57 -5.06 -11.08
CA VAL A 93 12.62 -3.58 -11.18
C VAL A 93 13.83 -3.00 -10.47
N LYS A 94 14.26 -3.60 -9.34
CA LYS A 94 15.47 -3.17 -8.64
C LYS A 94 16.71 -3.28 -9.53
N ARG A 95 16.86 -4.36 -10.30
CA ARG A 95 17.99 -4.54 -11.23
C ARG A 95 17.94 -3.51 -12.36
N ILE A 96 16.75 -3.17 -12.85
CA ILE A 96 16.55 -2.13 -13.85
C ILE A 96 16.97 -0.76 -13.28
N ASN A 97 16.55 -0.44 -12.05
CA ASN A 97 16.95 0.78 -11.37
C ASN A 97 18.47 0.86 -11.14
N ASP A 98 19.10 -0.24 -10.76
CA ASP A 98 20.55 -0.31 -10.50
C ASP A 98 21.36 -0.11 -11.79
N GLN A 99 20.84 -0.53 -12.95
CA GLN A 99 21.52 -0.45 -14.24
C GLN A 99 21.20 0.83 -15.03
N TYR A 100 19.93 1.28 -15.03
CA TYR A 100 19.45 2.40 -15.85
C TYR A 100 18.97 3.61 -15.03
N GLY A 101 19.19 3.58 -13.71
CA GLY A 101 18.73 4.61 -12.79
C GLY A 101 17.22 4.52 -12.51
N HIS A 102 16.75 5.30 -11.53
CA HIS A 102 15.33 5.34 -11.17
C HIS A 102 14.42 5.79 -12.33
N SER A 103 14.92 6.67 -13.22
CA SER A 103 14.17 7.10 -14.39
C SER A 103 13.85 5.94 -15.36
N GLY A 104 14.76 4.98 -15.51
CA GLY A 104 14.53 3.78 -16.33
C GLY A 104 13.47 2.87 -15.72
N GLY A 105 13.53 2.65 -14.39
CA GLY A 105 12.49 1.90 -13.70
C GLY A 105 11.13 2.60 -13.72
N ASP A 106 11.10 3.92 -13.61
CA ASP A 106 9.87 4.72 -13.70
C ASP A 106 9.22 4.61 -15.08
N GLU A 107 10.01 4.62 -16.15
CA GLU A 107 9.53 4.40 -17.53
C GLU A 107 8.92 3.01 -17.70
N VAL A 108 9.60 1.98 -17.21
CA VAL A 108 9.07 0.61 -17.21
C VAL A 108 7.74 0.52 -16.47
N LEU A 109 7.65 1.09 -15.27
CA LEU A 109 6.43 1.05 -14.45
C LEU A 109 5.26 1.78 -15.11
N LYS A 110 5.50 2.92 -15.77
CA LYS A 110 4.47 3.64 -16.54
C LYS A 110 3.96 2.81 -17.70
N THR A 111 4.87 2.24 -18.49
CA THR A 111 4.50 1.40 -19.63
C THR A 111 3.74 0.15 -19.18
N CYS A 112 4.17 -0.53 -18.11
CA CYS A 112 3.43 -1.65 -17.55
C CYS A 112 2.02 -1.24 -17.08
N ALA A 113 1.88 -0.08 -16.44
CA ALA A 113 0.56 0.43 -16.01
C ALA A 113 -0.38 0.64 -17.20
N GLU A 114 0.12 1.22 -18.30
CA GLU A 114 -0.65 1.44 -19.54
C GLU A 114 -1.04 0.12 -20.21
N LEU A 115 -0.13 -0.86 -20.26
CA LEU A 115 -0.39 -2.18 -20.81
C LEU A 115 -1.47 -2.90 -20.00
N ILE A 116 -1.34 -2.95 -18.67
CA ILE A 116 -2.33 -3.56 -17.79
C ILE A 116 -3.69 -2.89 -17.95
N LEU A 117 -3.74 -1.57 -17.97
CA LEU A 117 -4.99 -0.81 -18.14
C LEU A 117 -5.67 -1.12 -19.46
N ARG A 118 -4.90 -1.26 -20.53
CA ARG A 118 -5.42 -1.55 -21.88
C ARG A 118 -6.06 -2.93 -21.99
N GLU A 119 -5.51 -3.92 -21.29
CA GLU A 119 -6.02 -5.30 -21.34
C GLU A 119 -7.24 -5.50 -20.41
N LEU A 120 -7.47 -4.61 -19.45
CA LEU A 120 -8.59 -4.71 -18.51
C LEU A 120 -9.90 -4.21 -19.13
N PRO A 121 -11.05 -4.82 -18.81
CA PRO A 121 -12.36 -4.29 -19.20
C PRO A 121 -12.64 -2.95 -18.48
N GLU A 122 -13.41 -2.06 -19.12
CA GLU A 122 -13.71 -0.70 -18.63
C GLU A 122 -14.27 -0.65 -17.21
N HIS A 123 -14.98 -1.69 -16.78
CA HIS A 123 -15.58 -1.77 -15.45
C HIS A 123 -14.64 -2.34 -14.38
N ALA A 124 -13.41 -2.69 -14.74
CA ALA A 124 -12.41 -3.15 -13.79
C ALA A 124 -11.86 -2.00 -12.95
N LEU A 125 -11.51 -2.29 -11.72
CA LEU A 125 -10.70 -1.40 -10.89
C LEU A 125 -9.23 -1.74 -11.10
N LEU A 126 -8.39 -0.71 -11.25
CA LEU A 126 -6.94 -0.86 -11.32
C LEU A 126 -6.27 0.15 -10.40
N GLY A 127 -5.28 -0.31 -9.65
CA GLY A 127 -4.48 0.53 -8.77
C GLY A 127 -3.04 0.06 -8.67
N ARG A 128 -2.15 0.98 -8.32
CA ARG A 128 -0.77 0.68 -7.93
C ARG A 128 -0.68 0.64 -6.42
N LEU A 129 -0.34 -0.53 -5.87
CA LEU A 129 -0.37 -0.74 -4.41
C LEU A 129 0.94 -0.36 -3.72
N ALA A 130 2.07 -0.67 -4.35
CA ALA A 130 3.40 -0.30 -3.84
C ALA A 130 4.45 -0.53 -4.94
N GLY A 131 5.52 0.22 -4.96
CA GLY A 131 6.72 -0.06 -5.78
C GLY A 131 6.41 -0.55 -7.20
N ALA A 132 6.58 -1.85 -7.43
CA ALA A 132 6.33 -2.53 -8.70
C ALA A 132 4.98 -3.29 -8.75
N GLU A 133 4.13 -3.13 -7.73
CA GLU A 133 2.93 -3.93 -7.51
C GLU A 133 1.67 -3.22 -7.98
N PHE A 134 0.92 -3.88 -8.84
CA PHE A 134 -0.37 -3.45 -9.35
C PHE A 134 -1.45 -4.45 -8.92
N ALA A 135 -2.66 -3.96 -8.71
CA ALA A 135 -3.81 -4.79 -8.41
C ALA A 135 -4.99 -4.41 -9.29
N ALA A 136 -5.65 -5.41 -9.82
CA ALA A 136 -6.89 -5.23 -10.55
C ALA A 136 -8.01 -6.08 -9.92
N TYR A 137 -9.22 -5.53 -9.92
CA TYR A 137 -10.43 -6.28 -9.58
C TYR A 137 -11.43 -6.20 -10.74
N VAL A 138 -11.89 -7.35 -11.20
CA VAL A 138 -12.85 -7.48 -12.31
C VAL A 138 -14.14 -8.08 -11.75
N PRO A 139 -15.22 -7.28 -11.57
CA PRO A 139 -16.52 -7.81 -11.14
C PRO A 139 -17.16 -8.65 -12.24
N PHE A 140 -17.97 -9.62 -11.84
CA PHE A 140 -18.72 -10.54 -12.74
C PHE A 140 -17.84 -11.37 -13.68
N CYS A 141 -16.56 -11.52 -13.36
CA CYS A 141 -15.59 -12.29 -14.11
C CYS A 141 -15.60 -13.74 -13.67
N LYS A 142 -15.65 -14.68 -14.61
CA LYS A 142 -15.52 -16.12 -14.33
C LYS A 142 -14.06 -16.50 -14.16
N VAL A 143 -13.82 -17.67 -13.58
CA VAL A 143 -12.43 -18.13 -13.30
C VAL A 143 -11.62 -18.29 -14.58
N GLU A 144 -12.20 -18.84 -15.63
CA GLU A 144 -11.51 -19.04 -16.92
C GLU A 144 -11.21 -17.72 -17.63
N GLU A 145 -12.07 -16.73 -17.45
CA GLU A 145 -11.87 -15.37 -17.96
C GLU A 145 -10.76 -14.65 -17.19
N ALA A 146 -10.74 -14.82 -15.88
CA ALA A 146 -9.71 -14.24 -15.00
C ALA A 146 -8.32 -14.80 -15.29
N GLU A 147 -8.21 -16.12 -15.46
CA GLU A 147 -6.98 -16.80 -15.85
C GLU A 147 -6.49 -16.30 -17.22
N LYS A 148 -7.37 -16.30 -18.21
CA LYS A 148 -7.05 -15.77 -19.55
C LYS A 148 -6.58 -14.32 -19.48
N LEU A 149 -7.24 -13.48 -18.67
CA LEU A 149 -6.85 -12.08 -18.50
C LEU A 149 -5.45 -11.96 -17.88
N GLY A 150 -5.14 -12.80 -16.89
CA GLY A 150 -3.80 -12.89 -16.31
C GLY A 150 -2.73 -13.18 -17.36
N HIS A 151 -2.99 -14.14 -18.26
CA HIS A 151 -2.08 -14.48 -19.35
C HIS A 151 -1.97 -13.35 -20.38
N VAL A 152 -3.07 -12.71 -20.76
CA VAL A 152 -3.05 -11.59 -21.71
C VAL A 152 -2.20 -10.43 -21.16
N ILE A 153 -2.33 -10.10 -19.87
CA ILE A 153 -1.50 -9.08 -19.22
C ILE A 153 -0.03 -9.49 -19.22
N HIS A 154 0.26 -10.74 -18.81
CA HIS A 154 1.62 -11.28 -18.78
C HIS A 154 2.28 -11.21 -20.18
N ASP A 155 1.62 -11.74 -21.21
CA ASP A 155 2.14 -11.79 -22.57
C ASP A 155 2.28 -10.39 -23.19
N SER A 156 1.36 -9.47 -22.86
CA SER A 156 1.42 -8.08 -23.31
C SER A 156 2.67 -7.36 -22.80
N VAL A 157 3.07 -7.63 -21.55
CA VAL A 157 4.31 -7.07 -20.99
C VAL A 157 5.54 -7.78 -21.55
N GLU A 158 5.54 -9.11 -21.62
CA GLU A 158 6.70 -9.88 -22.12
C GLU A 158 7.03 -9.55 -23.58
N GLN A 159 6.02 -9.30 -24.41
CA GLN A 159 6.19 -8.94 -25.83
C GLN A 159 6.51 -7.46 -26.05
N GLN A 160 6.35 -6.61 -25.04
CA GLN A 160 6.65 -5.19 -25.15
C GLN A 160 8.16 -4.97 -25.26
N MET A 161 8.56 -4.21 -26.26
CA MET A 161 9.94 -3.76 -26.43
C MET A 161 10.20 -2.54 -25.54
N PHE A 162 11.03 -2.71 -24.52
CA PHE A 162 11.47 -1.61 -23.64
C PHE A 162 12.85 -1.13 -24.07
N PHE A 163 12.99 0.15 -24.41
CA PHE A 163 14.26 0.76 -24.78
C PHE A 163 14.74 1.68 -23.66
N LEU A 164 15.78 1.25 -22.92
CA LEU A 164 16.36 2.01 -21.81
C LEU A 164 17.84 2.31 -22.12
N GLY A 165 18.21 3.59 -22.09
CA GLY A 165 19.59 4.00 -22.42
C GLY A 165 20.04 3.61 -23.82
N GLY A 166 19.11 3.39 -24.76
CA GLY A 166 19.41 2.94 -26.13
C GLY A 166 19.52 1.43 -26.31
N GLU A 167 19.31 0.65 -25.26
CA GLU A 167 19.36 -0.81 -25.29
C GLU A 167 17.95 -1.42 -25.15
N LEU A 168 17.72 -2.57 -25.80
CA LEU A 168 16.52 -3.35 -25.63
C LEU A 168 16.60 -4.17 -24.34
N VAL A 169 15.66 -3.94 -23.43
CA VAL A 169 15.63 -4.57 -22.12
C VAL A 169 14.40 -5.47 -22.00
N PRO A 170 14.57 -6.76 -21.74
CA PRO A 170 13.44 -7.64 -21.48
C PRO A 170 12.85 -7.35 -20.10
N VAL A 171 11.54 -7.15 -20.02
CA VAL A 171 10.77 -6.95 -18.80
C VAL A 171 9.69 -8.01 -18.73
N THR A 172 9.51 -8.61 -17.57
CA THR A 172 8.48 -9.61 -17.33
C THR A 172 7.65 -9.23 -16.11
N VAL A 173 6.51 -9.86 -15.96
CA VAL A 173 5.65 -9.74 -14.78
C VAL A 173 5.30 -11.10 -14.23
N SER A 174 5.13 -11.17 -12.92
CA SER A 174 4.50 -12.30 -12.24
C SER A 174 3.07 -11.91 -11.88
N VAL A 175 2.13 -12.81 -12.10
CA VAL A 175 0.69 -12.54 -11.89
C VAL A 175 0.10 -13.60 -10.97
N GLY A 176 -0.54 -13.16 -9.89
CA GLY A 176 -1.38 -13.99 -9.03
C GLY A 176 -2.85 -13.70 -9.29
N VAL A 177 -3.64 -14.73 -9.57
CA VAL A 177 -5.07 -14.63 -9.85
C VAL A 177 -5.86 -15.31 -8.74
N ALA A 178 -6.87 -14.64 -8.21
CA ALA A 178 -7.85 -15.24 -7.30
C ALA A 178 -9.26 -14.95 -7.79
N HIS A 179 -10.11 -15.95 -7.76
CA HIS A 179 -11.51 -15.85 -8.11
C HIS A 179 -12.38 -16.23 -6.91
N GLY A 180 -13.52 -15.61 -6.76
CA GLY A 180 -14.46 -15.96 -5.71
C GLY A 180 -15.69 -15.08 -5.66
N ALA A 181 -16.65 -15.50 -4.82
CA ALA A 181 -17.82 -14.70 -4.54
C ALA A 181 -17.41 -13.43 -3.79
N MET A 182 -17.99 -12.30 -4.16
CA MET A 182 -17.72 -11.00 -3.55
C MET A 182 -18.16 -10.89 -2.08
N GLN A 183 -18.85 -11.92 -1.56
CA GLN A 183 -19.17 -12.09 -0.14
C GLN A 183 -17.95 -12.55 0.69
N VAL A 184 -16.95 -13.12 0.04
CA VAL A 184 -15.61 -13.25 0.61
C VAL A 184 -15.04 -11.82 0.66
N THR A 185 -14.62 -11.38 1.83
CA THR A 185 -14.14 -10.00 1.99
C THR A 185 -13.07 -9.66 0.93
N ALA A 186 -13.08 -8.43 0.45
CA ALA A 186 -12.07 -7.94 -0.50
C ALA A 186 -10.63 -8.26 -0.03
N ASP A 187 -10.41 -8.21 1.29
CA ASP A 187 -9.14 -8.59 1.93
C ASP A 187 -8.77 -10.07 1.72
N GLU A 188 -9.75 -10.94 1.72
CA GLU A 188 -9.49 -12.39 1.54
C GLU A 188 -9.11 -12.69 0.08
N LEU A 189 -9.79 -12.08 -0.90
CA LEU A 189 -9.42 -12.22 -2.31
C LEU A 189 -8.04 -11.64 -2.60
N LEU A 190 -7.73 -10.48 -1.99
CA LEU A 190 -6.40 -9.89 -2.08
C LEU A 190 -5.32 -10.84 -1.53
N LYS A 191 -5.54 -11.45 -0.35
CA LYS A 191 -4.61 -12.41 0.25
C LYS A 191 -4.41 -13.64 -0.62
N ARG A 192 -5.47 -14.14 -1.26
CA ARG A 192 -5.39 -15.30 -2.16
C ARG A 192 -4.58 -14.97 -3.42
N ALA A 193 -4.82 -13.82 -4.03
CA ALA A 193 -4.05 -13.37 -5.18
C ALA A 193 -2.58 -13.10 -4.82
N ASP A 194 -2.31 -12.53 -3.63
CA ASP A 194 -0.96 -12.32 -3.11
C ASP A 194 -0.23 -13.65 -2.89
N ALA A 195 -0.90 -14.65 -2.32
CA ALA A 195 -0.32 -15.98 -2.14
C ALA A 195 0.00 -16.64 -3.50
N ALA A 196 -0.87 -16.51 -4.51
CA ALA A 196 -0.62 -16.99 -5.86
C ALA A 196 0.56 -16.24 -6.51
N LEU A 197 0.62 -14.91 -6.38
CA LEU A 197 1.75 -14.10 -6.85
C LEU A 197 3.07 -14.50 -6.17
N HIS A 198 3.03 -14.69 -4.84
CA HIS A 198 4.21 -15.16 -4.11
C HIS A 198 4.71 -16.49 -4.65
N PHE A 199 3.79 -17.41 -4.96
CA PHE A 199 4.13 -18.69 -5.55
C PHE A 199 4.77 -18.54 -6.95
N ALA A 200 4.25 -17.66 -7.80
CA ALA A 200 4.86 -17.32 -9.09
C ALA A 200 6.30 -16.81 -8.90
N LYS A 201 6.51 -15.89 -7.95
CA LYS A 201 7.84 -15.29 -7.67
C LYS A 201 8.88 -16.32 -7.19
N VAL A 202 8.50 -17.25 -6.31
CA VAL A 202 9.44 -18.24 -5.76
C VAL A 202 9.74 -19.37 -6.75
N ASN A 203 8.89 -19.61 -7.74
CA ASN A 203 9.04 -20.65 -8.74
C ASN A 203 9.64 -20.17 -10.07
N GLY A 204 10.31 -19.02 -10.06
CA GLY A 204 11.09 -18.59 -11.23
C GLY A 204 10.60 -17.28 -11.86
N ARG A 205 9.49 -16.72 -11.38
CA ARG A 205 8.86 -15.50 -11.94
C ARG A 205 8.32 -15.71 -13.35
N ASN A 206 8.03 -14.59 -14.06
CA ASN A 206 7.55 -14.61 -15.46
C ASN A 206 6.45 -15.67 -15.66
N SER A 207 5.42 -15.65 -14.83
CA SER A 207 4.38 -16.67 -14.84
C SER A 207 3.08 -16.16 -14.24
N VAL A 208 2.00 -16.83 -14.63
CA VAL A 208 0.66 -16.63 -14.09
C VAL A 208 0.31 -17.81 -13.19
N VAL A 209 -0.18 -17.53 -11.99
CA VAL A 209 -0.62 -18.56 -11.04
C VAL A 209 -2.03 -18.24 -10.58
N VAL A 210 -2.92 -19.22 -10.69
CA VAL A 210 -4.30 -19.15 -10.21
C VAL A 210 -4.41 -19.80 -8.84
N TRP A 211 -5.07 -19.14 -7.91
CA TRP A 211 -5.40 -19.70 -6.60
C TRP A 211 -6.51 -20.75 -6.70
N ASP A 212 -6.24 -21.99 -6.32
CA ASP A 212 -7.13 -23.15 -6.46
C ASP A 212 -7.89 -23.56 -5.18
N GLY A 213 -7.98 -22.63 -4.21
CA GLY A 213 -8.82 -22.84 -3.00
C GLY A 213 -8.16 -23.55 -1.82
N GLY A 214 -6.83 -23.67 -1.77
CA GLY A 214 -6.11 -24.12 -0.57
C GLY A 214 -5.25 -25.35 -0.74
N GLN A 215 -5.22 -25.95 -1.89
CA GLN A 215 -4.15 -26.83 -2.35
C GLN A 215 -3.09 -25.95 -3.05
N ARG A 216 -1.88 -26.43 -3.25
CA ARG A 216 -0.80 -25.66 -3.88
C ARG A 216 -1.33 -25.00 -5.16
N PRO A 217 -1.09 -23.69 -5.37
CA PRO A 217 -1.52 -23.01 -6.58
C PRO A 217 -1.12 -23.82 -7.81
N SER A 218 -2.06 -24.04 -8.73
CA SER A 218 -1.78 -24.76 -9.97
C SER A 218 -1.14 -23.82 -10.98
N TYR A 219 -0.14 -24.30 -11.71
CA TYR A 219 0.34 -23.61 -12.90
C TYR A 219 -0.68 -23.80 -14.02
N ALA A 220 -1.06 -22.71 -14.63
CA ALA A 220 -1.82 -22.69 -15.86
C ALA A 220 -0.88 -22.62 -17.08
#